data_963712aa4374ce62d1ae49cd7d59f4bd
#
_entry.id   963712aa4374ce62d1ae49cd7d59f4bd
#
_cell.length_a   1.000
_cell.length_b   1.000
_cell.length_c   1.000
_cell.angle_alpha   90.00
_cell.angle_beta   90.00
_cell.angle_gamma   90.00
#
_symmetry.space_group_name_H-M   'P 1'
#
loop_
_entity.id
_entity.type
_entity.pdbx_description
1 polymer ?
#
loop_
_entity_poly.entity_id
_entity_poly.type
_entity_poly.pdbx_seq_one_letter_code
_entity_poly.pdbx_strand_id
1 'polypeptide(L)'
;MNRTHNRNDRRRFLKLAAGLAGIGLLRPTTTFAQHEAQITRVIASSGQRLPLIGMGTSRTFDVTPDPAAMANLGEVLQAFFQQGGTVIDSSPMYGNSEQVLGDLLRRIPPPANLFAATKVWTDGEESGIEQMEHSRQLWGVDGFELIQIHNLRDWQVHYETLMAMKSEGKIRYVGITTSHGRDHDELQSVLKSHPFDFVQFSYNIGNRDAERELLPLAADRG
;
A
#
# COMPACT_ATOMS: atom_id res chain seq x y z
N MET A 1 81.44 -27.92 -1.75
CA MET A 1 80.52 -27.50 -2.85
C MET A 1 79.27 -26.99 -2.23
N ASN A 2 78.86 -25.78 -2.56
CA ASN A 2 78.05 -24.79 -1.88
C ASN A 2 76.59 -25.14 -1.71
N ARG A 3 76.06 -25.16 -0.46
CA ARG A 3 74.63 -25.19 -0.11
C ARG A 3 74.14 -23.84 0.47
N THR A 4 74.48 -22.73 -0.12
CA THR A 4 74.10 -21.40 0.41
C THR A 4 73.08 -20.64 -0.44
N HIS A 5 72.58 -21.24 -1.53
CA HIS A 5 71.73 -20.48 -2.48
C HIS A 5 70.24 -20.57 -2.27
N ASN A 6 69.76 -21.39 -1.31
CA ASN A 6 68.35 -21.66 -1.18
C ASN A 6 67.63 -20.93 -0.01
N ARG A 7 68.33 -20.13 0.77
CA ARG A 7 67.76 -19.41 1.92
C ARG A 7 67.24 -18.00 1.56
N ASN A 8 67.77 -17.38 0.56
CA ASN A 8 67.39 -16.02 0.17
C ASN A 8 66.17 -15.97 -0.70
N ASP A 9 65.95 -16.99 -1.51
CA ASP A 9 64.75 -17.07 -2.38
C ASP A 9 63.49 -17.36 -1.59
N ARG A 10 63.56 -18.18 -0.54
CA ARG A 10 62.43 -18.40 0.37
C ARG A 10 62.03 -17.14 1.16
N ARG A 11 63.02 -16.35 1.60
CA ARG A 11 62.77 -15.08 2.30
C ARG A 11 62.19 -14.01 1.37
N ARG A 12 62.58 -13.98 0.11
CA ARG A 12 62.03 -13.08 -0.90
C ARG A 12 60.57 -13.49 -1.28
N PHE A 13 60.34 -14.77 -1.42
CA PHE A 13 58.97 -15.29 -1.67
C PHE A 13 58.01 -15.02 -0.52
N LEU A 14 58.46 -15.20 0.72
CA LEU A 14 57.65 -14.91 1.90
C LEU A 14 57.41 -13.39 2.09
N LYS A 15 58.31 -12.53 1.70
CA LYS A 15 58.13 -11.08 1.72
C LYS A 15 57.16 -10.60 0.62
N LEU A 16 57.17 -11.23 -0.55
CA LEU A 16 56.24 -10.97 -1.63
C LEU A 16 54.84 -11.52 -1.30
N ALA A 17 54.74 -12.68 -0.67
CA ALA A 17 53.47 -13.23 -0.22
C ALA A 17 52.83 -12.42 0.94
N ALA A 18 53.63 -11.86 1.84
CA ALA A 18 53.12 -10.98 2.91
C ALA A 18 52.70 -9.60 2.38
N GLY A 19 53.29 -9.12 1.27
CA GLY A 19 52.89 -7.86 0.64
C GLY A 19 51.57 -7.95 -0.14
N LEU A 20 51.21 -9.14 -0.64
CA LEU A 20 49.93 -9.38 -1.34
C LEU A 20 48.79 -9.71 -0.38
N ALA A 21 49.07 -10.17 0.83
CA ALA A 21 48.05 -10.42 1.87
C ALA A 21 47.51 -9.14 2.55
N GLY A 22 48.19 -7.99 2.35
CA GLY A 22 47.80 -6.71 2.95
C GLY A 22 46.83 -5.88 2.13
N ILE A 23 46.48 -6.27 0.90
CA ILE A 23 45.55 -5.52 0.04
C ILE A 23 44.16 -6.19 -0.04
N GLY A 24 44.03 -7.36 0.59
CA GLY A 24 42.75 -8.06 0.73
C GLY A 24 41.98 -7.70 2.00
N LEU A 25 42.03 -6.45 2.48
CA LEU A 25 40.97 -5.94 3.33
C LEU A 25 39.68 -5.93 2.49
N LEU A 26 38.99 -7.05 2.53
CA LEU A 26 37.58 -7.17 2.17
C LEU A 26 36.88 -5.95 2.75
N ARG A 27 36.73 -4.90 1.94
CA ARG A 27 35.63 -3.97 2.17
C ARG A 27 34.39 -4.86 2.19
N PRO A 28 33.59 -4.86 3.26
CA PRO A 28 32.30 -5.43 3.13
C PRO A 28 31.65 -4.66 1.97
N THR A 29 31.55 -5.28 0.81
CA THR A 29 30.57 -4.86 -0.16
C THR A 29 29.26 -5.06 0.58
N THR A 30 28.76 -4.01 1.23
CA THR A 30 27.36 -3.90 1.51
C THR A 30 26.70 -4.02 0.15
N THR A 31 26.35 -5.24 -0.19
CA THR A 31 25.40 -5.50 -1.26
C THR A 31 24.13 -4.85 -0.72
N PHE A 32 23.95 -3.56 -1.04
CA PHE A 32 22.60 -3.01 -0.99
C PHE A 32 21.83 -3.96 -1.89
N ALA A 33 20.97 -4.77 -1.28
CA ALA A 33 19.98 -5.48 -2.04
C ALA A 33 19.35 -4.39 -2.93
N GLN A 34 19.59 -4.45 -4.23
CA GLN A 34 18.86 -3.63 -5.17
C GLN A 34 17.41 -4.10 -4.99
N HIS A 35 16.64 -3.34 -4.22
CA HIS A 35 15.20 -3.50 -4.26
C HIS A 35 14.85 -3.32 -5.73
N GLU A 36 14.43 -4.40 -6.36
CA GLU A 36 13.87 -4.31 -7.71
C GLU A 36 12.81 -3.21 -7.66
N ALA A 37 12.91 -2.25 -8.56
CA ALA A 37 11.99 -1.12 -8.57
C ALA A 37 10.56 -1.64 -8.65
N GLN A 38 9.73 -1.32 -7.65
CA GLN A 38 8.36 -1.78 -7.61
C GLN A 38 7.64 -1.41 -8.91
N ILE A 39 6.84 -2.35 -9.41
CA ILE A 39 5.95 -2.08 -10.53
C ILE A 39 4.91 -1.05 -10.05
N THR A 40 4.82 0.07 -10.75
CA THR A 40 3.90 1.15 -10.44
C THR A 40 2.97 1.45 -11.60
N ARG A 41 1.81 2.03 -11.31
CA ARG A 41 0.87 2.59 -12.29
C ARG A 41 0.61 4.05 -11.98
N VAL A 42 0.28 4.79 -13.02
CA VAL A 42 -0.08 6.22 -12.91
C VAL A 42 -1.57 6.32 -12.61
N ILE A 43 -1.92 7.18 -11.65
CA ILE A 43 -3.31 7.64 -11.47
C ILE A 43 -3.58 8.65 -12.56
N ALA A 44 -4.55 8.40 -13.44
CA ALA A 44 -4.76 9.21 -14.64
C ALA A 44 -5.10 10.68 -14.31
N SER A 45 -5.90 10.92 -13.27
CA SER A 45 -6.35 12.25 -12.87
C SER A 45 -5.24 13.16 -12.33
N SER A 46 -4.12 12.60 -11.83
CA SER A 46 -3.06 13.40 -11.17
C SER A 46 -1.66 13.19 -11.71
N GLY A 47 -1.43 12.12 -12.44
CA GLY A 47 -0.08 11.71 -12.83
C GLY A 47 0.76 11.06 -11.70
N GLN A 48 0.23 10.95 -10.48
CA GLN A 48 0.92 10.30 -9.36
C GLN A 48 1.11 8.81 -9.65
N ARG A 49 2.29 8.30 -9.32
CA ARG A 49 2.59 6.86 -9.45
C ARG A 49 2.33 6.15 -8.13
N LEU A 50 1.58 5.05 -8.19
CA LEU A 50 1.36 4.16 -7.05
C LEU A 50 1.96 2.78 -7.30
N PRO A 51 2.44 2.08 -6.25
CA PRO A 51 2.72 0.66 -6.33
C PRO A 51 1.50 -0.11 -6.82
N LEU A 52 1.74 -1.13 -7.65
CA LEU A 52 0.66 -1.97 -8.17
C LEU A 52 0.02 -2.84 -7.08
N ILE A 53 0.79 -3.14 -6.03
CA ILE A 53 0.35 -3.97 -4.90
C ILE A 53 0.10 -3.07 -3.70
N GLY A 54 -1.11 -3.18 -3.15
CA GLY A 54 -1.52 -2.56 -1.89
C GLY A 54 -1.93 -3.62 -0.86
N MET A 55 -2.00 -3.21 0.40
CA MET A 55 -2.47 -4.03 1.51
C MET A 55 -3.94 -3.73 1.80
N GLY A 56 -4.80 -4.73 1.67
CA GLY A 56 -6.18 -4.68 2.17
C GLY A 56 -6.26 -5.25 3.59
N THR A 57 -7.13 -4.69 4.41
CA THR A 57 -7.23 -5.02 5.84
C THR A 57 -8.44 -5.87 6.20
N SER A 58 -9.38 -6.06 5.28
CA SER A 58 -10.60 -6.84 5.51
C SER A 58 -10.27 -8.25 6.01
N ARG A 59 -10.92 -8.68 7.09
CA ARG A 59 -10.76 -9.98 7.78
C ARG A 59 -9.38 -10.19 8.42
N THR A 60 -8.29 -9.78 7.77
CA THR A 60 -6.93 -10.03 8.26
C THR A 60 -6.61 -9.17 9.48
N PHE A 61 -7.05 -7.93 9.49
CA PHE A 61 -6.86 -6.99 10.61
C PHE A 61 -8.07 -6.92 11.53
N ASP A 62 -9.19 -7.57 11.18
CA ASP A 62 -10.37 -7.66 12.04
C ASP A 62 -10.13 -8.76 13.10
N VAL A 63 -9.33 -8.43 14.07
CA VAL A 63 -8.99 -9.31 15.20
C VAL A 63 -9.30 -8.63 16.52
N THR A 64 -9.55 -9.44 17.55
CA THR A 64 -9.50 -8.94 18.93
C THR A 64 -8.04 -8.63 19.26
N PRO A 65 -7.71 -7.39 19.64
CA PRO A 65 -6.32 -7.03 19.93
C PRO A 65 -5.79 -7.81 21.15
N ASP A 66 -4.93 -8.79 20.90
CA ASP A 66 -4.12 -9.46 21.91
C ASP A 66 -2.63 -9.35 21.52
N PRO A 67 -1.69 -9.56 22.46
CA PRO A 67 -0.27 -9.38 22.19
C PRO A 67 0.27 -10.20 21.02
N ALA A 68 -0.21 -11.43 20.83
CA ALA A 68 0.28 -12.33 19.78
C ALA A 68 -0.25 -11.90 18.42
N ALA A 69 -1.54 -11.63 18.31
CA ALA A 69 -2.15 -11.12 17.07
C ALA A 69 -1.52 -9.79 16.64
N MET A 70 -1.34 -8.86 17.59
CA MET A 70 -0.71 -7.58 17.31
C MET A 70 0.76 -7.70 16.90
N ALA A 71 1.51 -8.63 17.48
CA ALA A 71 2.90 -8.90 17.07
C ALA A 71 2.95 -9.43 15.63
N ASN A 72 2.15 -10.44 15.31
CA ASN A 72 2.10 -11.03 13.98
C ASN A 72 1.71 -10.02 12.90
N LEU A 73 0.66 -9.22 13.15
CA LEU A 73 0.24 -8.17 12.21
C LEU A 73 1.29 -7.06 12.10
N GLY A 74 1.99 -6.75 13.19
CA GLY A 74 3.11 -5.82 13.18
C GLY A 74 4.26 -6.30 12.27
N GLU A 75 4.62 -7.58 12.32
CA GLU A 75 5.62 -8.17 11.43
C GLU A 75 5.19 -8.08 9.96
N VAL A 76 3.92 -8.36 9.65
CA VAL A 76 3.36 -8.23 8.30
C VAL A 76 3.44 -6.79 7.81
N LEU A 77 3.01 -5.81 8.63
CA LEU A 77 3.04 -4.40 8.28
C LEU A 77 4.49 -3.90 8.07
N GLN A 78 5.40 -4.31 8.95
CA GLN A 78 6.81 -3.95 8.83
C GLN A 78 7.43 -4.53 7.56
N ALA A 79 7.17 -5.80 7.25
CA ALA A 79 7.64 -6.44 6.03
C ALA A 79 7.07 -5.74 4.78
N PHE A 80 5.79 -5.37 4.81
CA PHE A 80 5.15 -4.61 3.72
C PHE A 80 5.85 -3.28 3.46
N PHE A 81 6.14 -2.50 4.49
CA PHE A 81 6.86 -1.23 4.35
C PHE A 81 8.31 -1.42 3.91
N GLN A 82 9.01 -2.43 4.46
CA GLN A 82 10.39 -2.75 4.06
C GLN A 82 10.51 -3.17 2.60
N GLN A 83 9.47 -3.77 2.04
CA GLN A 83 9.40 -4.10 0.61
C GLN A 83 8.91 -2.92 -0.25
N GLY A 84 8.76 -1.73 0.33
CA GLY A 84 8.35 -0.51 -0.36
C GLY A 84 6.84 -0.38 -0.57
N GLY A 85 6.02 -1.18 0.13
CA GLY A 85 4.57 -1.02 0.12
C GLY A 85 4.16 0.32 0.73
N THR A 86 3.23 1.01 0.08
CA THR A 86 2.76 2.33 0.54
C THR A 86 1.25 2.47 0.52
N VAL A 87 0.53 1.61 -0.18
CA VAL A 87 -0.94 1.68 -0.31
C VAL A 87 -1.58 0.77 0.72
N ILE A 88 -2.38 1.33 1.60
CA ILE A 88 -3.20 0.55 2.55
C ILE A 88 -4.66 0.96 2.39
N ASP A 89 -5.54 -0.05 2.23
CA ASP A 89 -6.98 0.12 2.08
C ASP A 89 -7.73 -0.55 3.23
N SER A 90 -8.60 0.21 3.89
CA SER A 90 -9.49 -0.27 4.95
C SER A 90 -10.93 0.21 4.75
N SER A 91 -11.76 0.00 5.76
CA SER A 91 -13.14 0.48 5.79
C SER A 91 -13.69 0.43 7.22
N PRO A 92 -14.56 1.36 7.62
CA PRO A 92 -15.27 1.30 8.89
C PRO A 92 -16.17 0.05 9.02
N MET A 93 -16.50 -0.60 7.90
CA MET A 93 -17.25 -1.86 7.88
C MET A 93 -16.41 -3.09 8.31
N TYR A 94 -15.08 -2.96 8.41
CA TYR A 94 -14.19 -4.10 8.65
C TYR A 94 -13.92 -4.37 10.15
N GLY A 95 -14.95 -4.25 10.99
CA GLY A 95 -14.84 -4.52 12.41
C GLY A 95 -13.74 -3.70 13.10
N ASN A 96 -12.78 -4.37 13.72
CA ASN A 96 -11.67 -3.73 14.43
C ASN A 96 -10.51 -3.28 13.53
N SER A 97 -10.57 -3.52 12.21
CA SER A 97 -9.41 -3.37 11.32
C SER A 97 -8.78 -1.98 11.37
N GLU A 98 -9.57 -0.91 11.39
CA GLU A 98 -9.05 0.47 11.45
C GLU A 98 -8.39 0.79 12.79
N GLN A 99 -8.95 0.32 13.89
CA GLN A 99 -8.36 0.48 15.22
C GLN A 99 -7.04 -0.29 15.33
N VAL A 100 -7.03 -1.56 14.91
CA VAL A 100 -5.84 -2.43 14.94
C VAL A 100 -4.73 -1.83 14.07
N LEU A 101 -5.06 -1.35 12.88
CA LEU A 101 -4.10 -0.70 12.00
C LEU A 101 -3.52 0.57 12.63
N GLY A 102 -4.36 1.43 13.20
CA GLY A 102 -3.90 2.64 13.87
C GLY A 102 -3.00 2.35 15.08
N ASP A 103 -3.32 1.33 15.87
CA ASP A 103 -2.46 0.87 16.98
C ASP A 103 -1.09 0.40 16.49
N LEU A 104 -1.03 -0.24 15.33
CA LEU A 104 0.22 -0.67 14.70
C LEU A 104 1.00 0.51 14.11
N LEU A 105 0.34 1.43 13.42
CA LEU A 105 0.98 2.61 12.80
C LEU A 105 1.64 3.53 13.86
N ARG A 106 1.10 3.59 15.07
CA ARG A 106 1.72 4.30 16.20
C ARG A 106 3.04 3.68 16.66
N ARG A 107 3.23 2.37 16.45
CA ARG A 107 4.43 1.62 16.86
C ARG A 107 5.41 1.41 15.71
N ILE A 108 4.91 1.35 14.50
CA ILE A 108 5.65 1.10 13.26
C ILE A 108 5.38 2.29 12.34
N PRO A 109 6.23 3.33 12.39
CA PRO A 109 6.01 4.53 11.60
C PRO A 109 5.87 4.22 10.11
N PRO A 110 4.81 4.70 9.48
CA PRO A 110 4.61 4.49 8.04
C PRO A 110 5.65 5.27 7.22
N PRO A 111 5.89 4.88 5.96
CA PRO A 111 6.68 5.67 5.04
C PRO A 111 6.04 7.06 4.81
N ALA A 112 6.85 8.07 4.55
CA ALA A 112 6.38 9.45 4.35
C ALA A 112 5.40 9.61 3.17
N ASN A 113 5.39 8.66 2.26
CA ASN A 113 4.48 8.60 1.11
C ASN A 113 3.38 7.54 1.28
N LEU A 114 2.97 7.27 2.53
CA LEU A 114 1.83 6.40 2.79
C LEU A 114 0.61 6.90 2.01
N PHE A 115 0.01 6.03 1.21
CA PHE A 115 -1.27 6.26 0.55
C PHE A 115 -2.36 5.57 1.38
N ALA A 116 -2.96 6.34 2.30
CA ALA A 116 -4.02 5.86 3.17
C ALA A 116 -5.36 5.95 2.46
N ALA A 117 -6.05 4.82 2.33
CA ALA A 117 -7.36 4.72 1.71
C ALA A 117 -8.37 4.11 2.69
N THR A 118 -9.54 4.74 2.80
CA THR A 118 -10.67 4.20 3.55
C THR A 118 -11.98 4.37 2.77
N LYS A 119 -13.09 4.10 3.41
CA LYS A 119 -14.41 4.14 2.78
C LYS A 119 -15.41 4.86 3.67
N VAL A 120 -16.54 5.28 3.08
CA VAL A 120 -17.75 5.67 3.81
C VAL A 120 -18.81 4.59 3.60
N TRP A 121 -19.47 4.17 4.70
CA TRP A 121 -20.47 3.11 4.69
C TRP A 121 -21.56 3.37 5.74
N THR A 122 -22.33 4.40 5.51
CA THR A 122 -23.51 4.80 6.32
C THR A 122 -24.49 5.51 5.41
N ASP A 123 -25.59 6.02 5.92
CA ASP A 123 -26.56 6.80 5.18
C ASP A 123 -26.56 8.24 5.69
N GLY A 124 -26.72 9.22 4.79
CA GLY A 124 -26.79 10.63 5.10
C GLY A 124 -25.41 11.33 5.19
N GLU A 125 -25.44 12.62 4.88
CA GLU A 125 -24.21 13.44 4.81
C GLU A 125 -23.50 13.57 6.17
N GLU A 126 -24.24 13.98 7.21
CA GLU A 126 -23.66 14.22 8.54
C GLU A 126 -23.03 12.93 9.10
N SER A 127 -23.78 11.82 9.07
CA SER A 127 -23.27 10.52 9.52
C SER A 127 -22.05 10.05 8.69
N GLY A 128 -22.03 10.37 7.40
CA GLY A 128 -20.88 10.09 6.53
C GLY A 128 -19.64 10.86 6.97
N ILE A 129 -19.77 12.15 7.21
CA ILE A 129 -18.69 13.01 7.70
C ILE A 129 -18.16 12.54 9.06
N GLU A 130 -19.06 12.24 10.00
CA GLU A 130 -18.69 11.72 11.32
C GLU A 130 -17.95 10.38 11.22
N GLN A 131 -18.42 9.46 10.35
CA GLN A 131 -17.78 8.17 10.16
C GLN A 131 -16.36 8.31 9.57
N MET A 132 -16.18 9.16 8.57
CA MET A 132 -14.87 9.42 7.96
C MET A 132 -13.88 10.06 8.95
N GLU A 133 -14.36 11.01 9.78
CA GLU A 133 -13.55 11.61 10.82
C GLU A 133 -13.19 10.61 11.92
N HIS A 134 -14.10 9.73 12.30
CA HIS A 134 -13.82 8.63 13.22
C HIS A 134 -12.73 7.69 12.67
N SER A 135 -12.83 7.29 11.40
CA SER A 135 -11.78 6.50 10.74
C SER A 135 -10.43 7.19 10.79
N ARG A 136 -10.39 8.50 10.53
CA ARG A 136 -9.15 9.30 10.59
C ARG A 136 -8.51 9.26 11.98
N GLN A 137 -9.33 9.39 13.03
CA GLN A 137 -8.88 9.32 14.42
C GLN A 137 -8.37 7.92 14.78
N LEU A 138 -9.07 6.86 14.36
CA LEU A 138 -8.63 5.48 14.58
C LEU A 138 -7.26 5.20 13.97
N TRP A 139 -7.04 5.62 12.73
CA TRP A 139 -5.76 5.44 12.04
C TRP A 139 -4.65 6.35 12.63
N GLY A 140 -5.00 7.50 13.20
CA GLY A 140 -4.05 8.48 13.66
C GLY A 140 -3.30 9.20 12.54
N VAL A 141 -3.98 9.41 11.40
CA VAL A 141 -3.44 10.12 10.23
C VAL A 141 -4.00 11.55 10.15
N ASP A 142 -3.29 12.45 9.48
CA ASP A 142 -3.76 13.82 9.27
C ASP A 142 -4.92 13.89 8.28
N GLY A 143 -4.98 12.95 7.34
CA GLY A 143 -6.04 12.81 6.33
C GLY A 143 -5.87 11.54 5.52
N PHE A 144 -6.87 11.26 4.69
CA PHE A 144 -6.82 10.17 3.72
C PHE A 144 -6.49 10.70 2.33
N GLU A 145 -5.67 9.95 1.59
CA GLU A 145 -5.44 10.23 0.18
C GLU A 145 -6.69 9.91 -0.66
N LEU A 146 -7.36 8.81 -0.33
CA LEU A 146 -8.52 8.29 -1.04
C LEU A 146 -9.63 7.94 -0.06
N ILE A 147 -10.84 8.43 -0.30
CA ILE A 147 -12.06 7.92 0.34
C ILE A 147 -12.99 7.37 -0.74
N GLN A 148 -13.56 6.19 -0.47
CA GLN A 148 -14.38 5.46 -1.42
C GLN A 148 -15.81 5.26 -0.88
N ILE A 149 -16.82 5.37 -1.73
CA ILE A 149 -18.19 5.00 -1.42
C ILE A 149 -18.28 3.48 -1.41
N HIS A 150 -18.62 2.89 -0.26
CA HIS A 150 -18.55 1.45 -0.07
C HIS A 150 -19.83 0.77 -0.50
N ASN A 151 -19.74 -0.13 -1.48
CA ASN A 151 -20.85 -0.93 -1.99
C ASN A 151 -22.06 -0.08 -2.45
N LEU A 152 -21.80 1.04 -3.12
CA LEU A 152 -22.81 1.96 -3.64
C LEU A 152 -23.78 2.53 -2.57
N ARG A 153 -23.50 2.33 -1.28
CA ARG A 153 -24.39 2.75 -0.20
C ARG A 153 -24.53 4.27 -0.18
N ASP A 154 -25.77 4.74 -0.36
CA ASP A 154 -26.13 6.17 -0.39
C ASP A 154 -25.19 7.02 -1.27
N TRP A 155 -24.83 6.45 -2.44
CA TRP A 155 -23.73 6.96 -3.24
C TRP A 155 -23.95 8.39 -3.72
N GLN A 156 -25.20 8.80 -3.98
CA GLN A 156 -25.50 10.16 -4.46
C GLN A 156 -25.11 11.19 -3.40
N VAL A 157 -25.51 10.98 -2.15
CA VAL A 157 -25.19 11.88 -1.03
C VAL A 157 -23.68 11.89 -0.78
N HIS A 158 -23.06 10.73 -0.72
CA HIS A 158 -21.63 10.65 -0.44
C HIS A 158 -20.77 11.15 -1.59
N TYR A 159 -21.22 11.03 -2.84
CA TYR A 159 -20.50 11.59 -3.97
C TYR A 159 -20.36 13.12 -3.84
N GLU A 160 -21.47 13.83 -3.58
CA GLU A 160 -21.44 15.28 -3.38
C GLU A 160 -20.54 15.68 -2.21
N THR A 161 -20.66 14.98 -1.09
CA THR A 161 -19.82 15.21 0.11
C THR A 161 -18.33 15.03 -0.21
N LEU A 162 -17.96 13.92 -0.85
CA LEU A 162 -16.55 13.63 -1.18
C LEU A 162 -16.00 14.59 -2.24
N MET A 163 -16.80 15.01 -3.20
CA MET A 163 -16.38 16.01 -4.19
C MET A 163 -16.15 17.39 -3.55
N ALA A 164 -16.98 17.77 -2.57
CA ALA A 164 -16.74 18.97 -1.77
C ALA A 164 -15.42 18.86 -0.98
N MET A 165 -15.21 17.74 -0.27
CA MET A 165 -13.96 17.49 0.46
C MET A 165 -12.72 17.50 -0.46
N LYS A 166 -12.83 16.97 -1.67
CA LYS A 166 -11.75 17.01 -2.67
C LYS A 166 -11.48 18.44 -3.12
N SER A 167 -12.51 19.22 -3.37
CA SER A 167 -12.36 20.64 -3.79
C SER A 167 -11.71 21.50 -2.69
N GLU A 168 -11.93 21.18 -1.43
CA GLU A 168 -11.33 21.81 -0.26
C GLU A 168 -9.92 21.30 0.05
N GLY A 169 -9.43 20.30 -0.67
CA GLY A 169 -8.12 19.69 -0.45
C GLY A 169 -8.03 18.80 0.80
N LYS A 170 -9.17 18.41 1.39
CA LYS A 170 -9.23 17.49 2.55
C LYS A 170 -8.91 16.05 2.17
N ILE A 171 -9.22 15.67 0.93
CA ILE A 171 -8.86 14.40 0.30
C ILE A 171 -8.34 14.67 -1.11
N ARG A 172 -7.55 13.72 -1.65
CA ARG A 172 -7.01 13.89 -3.01
C ARG A 172 -7.83 13.16 -4.06
N TYR A 173 -8.41 12.04 -3.70
CA TYR A 173 -9.09 11.14 -4.64
C TYR A 173 -10.42 10.68 -4.07
N VAL A 174 -11.37 10.51 -4.99
CA VAL A 174 -12.70 9.96 -4.72
C VAL A 174 -12.85 8.64 -5.46
N GLY A 175 -13.34 7.62 -4.76
CA GLY A 175 -13.57 6.30 -5.33
C GLY A 175 -14.96 5.77 -5.04
N ILE A 176 -15.28 4.67 -5.72
CA ILE A 176 -16.53 3.93 -5.52
C ILE A 176 -16.28 2.44 -5.60
N THR A 177 -17.02 1.65 -4.81
CA THR A 177 -16.77 0.21 -4.74
C THR A 177 -18.02 -0.63 -4.84
N THR A 178 -17.84 -1.86 -5.34
CA THR A 178 -18.75 -2.98 -5.13
C THR A 178 -17.96 -4.21 -4.67
N SER A 179 -18.65 -5.19 -4.11
CA SER A 179 -18.00 -6.40 -3.63
C SER A 179 -18.80 -7.66 -3.97
N HIS A 180 -18.14 -8.82 -3.91
CA HIS A 180 -18.75 -10.14 -4.12
C HIS A 180 -19.39 -10.34 -5.50
N GLY A 181 -18.94 -9.58 -6.53
CA GLY A 181 -19.48 -9.66 -7.88
C GLY A 181 -20.92 -9.18 -8.02
N ARG A 182 -21.36 -8.28 -7.12
CA ARG A 182 -22.72 -7.71 -7.12
C ARG A 182 -22.72 -6.30 -7.72
N ASP A 183 -23.90 -5.86 -8.12
CA ASP A 183 -24.23 -4.48 -8.47
C ASP A 183 -23.36 -3.91 -9.60
N HIS A 184 -22.84 -4.78 -10.50
CA HIS A 184 -21.99 -4.37 -11.61
C HIS A 184 -22.73 -3.46 -12.60
N ASP A 185 -24.01 -3.69 -12.86
CA ASP A 185 -24.82 -2.88 -13.79
C ASP A 185 -25.05 -1.47 -13.21
N GLU A 186 -25.32 -1.37 -11.92
CA GLU A 186 -25.47 -0.09 -11.24
C GLU A 186 -24.13 0.66 -11.21
N LEU A 187 -23.05 -0.03 -10.80
CA LEU A 187 -21.70 0.54 -10.81
C LEU A 187 -21.32 1.08 -12.21
N GLN A 188 -21.62 0.31 -13.26
CA GLN A 188 -21.40 0.74 -14.64
C GLN A 188 -22.16 2.02 -14.98
N SER A 189 -23.44 2.09 -14.57
CA SER A 189 -24.30 3.27 -14.80
C SER A 189 -23.73 4.51 -14.09
N VAL A 190 -23.30 4.34 -12.84
CA VAL A 190 -22.69 5.41 -12.05
C VAL A 190 -21.38 5.86 -12.68
N LEU A 191 -20.51 4.94 -13.06
CA LEU A 191 -19.24 5.26 -13.71
C LEU A 191 -19.45 5.98 -15.06
N LYS A 192 -20.50 5.67 -15.82
CA LYS A 192 -20.81 6.37 -17.08
C LYS A 192 -21.23 7.82 -16.88
N SER A 193 -21.86 8.15 -15.75
CA SER A 193 -22.46 9.45 -15.47
C SER A 193 -21.64 10.36 -14.57
N HIS A 194 -20.76 9.80 -13.72
CA HIS A 194 -19.99 10.54 -12.72
C HIS A 194 -18.49 10.23 -12.83
N PRO A 195 -17.61 11.23 -12.72
CA PRO A 195 -16.18 11.00 -12.68
C PRO A 195 -15.73 10.51 -11.29
N PHE A 196 -14.91 9.46 -11.26
CA PHE A 196 -14.21 8.94 -10.11
C PHE A 196 -12.73 8.78 -10.43
N ASP A 197 -11.86 8.93 -9.43
CA ASP A 197 -10.43 8.67 -9.60
C ASP A 197 -10.11 7.17 -9.43
N PHE A 198 -10.93 6.46 -8.65
CA PHE A 198 -10.76 5.03 -8.37
C PHE A 198 -12.09 4.28 -8.42
N VAL A 199 -12.00 3.06 -8.92
CA VAL A 199 -13.09 2.08 -8.82
C VAL A 199 -12.55 0.77 -8.28
N GLN A 200 -13.26 0.15 -7.33
CA GLN A 200 -12.91 -1.14 -6.77
C GLN A 200 -14.05 -2.13 -6.93
N PHE A 201 -13.77 -3.29 -7.49
CA PHE A 201 -14.76 -4.36 -7.68
C PHE A 201 -14.11 -5.74 -7.65
N SER A 202 -14.93 -6.77 -7.53
CA SER A 202 -14.45 -8.16 -7.50
C SER A 202 -13.96 -8.59 -8.86
N TYR A 203 -12.71 -9.02 -8.92
CA TYR A 203 -12.11 -9.61 -10.11
C TYR A 203 -11.07 -10.65 -9.69
N ASN A 204 -11.22 -11.87 -10.16
CA ASN A 204 -10.27 -12.96 -9.90
C ASN A 204 -10.44 -14.08 -10.92
N ILE A 205 -9.58 -15.10 -10.85
CA ILE A 205 -9.58 -16.25 -11.77
C ILE A 205 -10.91 -17.00 -11.85
N GLY A 206 -11.70 -17.01 -10.77
CA GLY A 206 -13.02 -17.68 -10.71
C GLY A 206 -14.19 -16.74 -10.99
N ASN A 207 -13.98 -15.41 -10.97
CA ASN A 207 -14.99 -14.41 -11.32
C ASN A 207 -14.36 -13.35 -12.23
N ARG A 208 -14.69 -13.44 -13.51
CA ARG A 208 -14.17 -12.60 -14.58
C ARG A 208 -15.24 -11.69 -15.22
N ASP A 209 -16.42 -11.56 -14.62
CA ASP A 209 -17.53 -10.80 -15.18
C ASP A 209 -17.18 -9.34 -15.47
N ALA A 210 -16.29 -8.74 -14.66
CA ALA A 210 -15.81 -7.39 -14.87
C ALA A 210 -15.08 -7.16 -16.21
N GLU A 211 -14.59 -8.20 -16.85
CA GLU A 211 -13.92 -8.09 -18.16
C GLU A 211 -14.85 -7.64 -19.29
N ARG A 212 -16.14 -7.90 -19.15
CA ARG A 212 -17.11 -7.59 -20.19
C ARG A 212 -17.35 -6.10 -20.36
N GLU A 213 -17.46 -5.38 -19.24
CA GLU A 213 -17.89 -3.97 -19.24
C GLU A 213 -17.03 -3.09 -18.31
N LEU A 214 -16.85 -3.50 -17.03
CA LEU A 214 -16.26 -2.62 -16.02
C LEU A 214 -14.77 -2.32 -16.27
N LEU A 215 -13.97 -3.33 -16.62
CA LEU A 215 -12.55 -3.13 -16.91
C LEU A 215 -12.35 -2.27 -18.16
N PRO A 216 -13.03 -2.53 -19.31
CA PRO A 216 -12.96 -1.63 -20.46
C PRO A 216 -13.39 -0.20 -20.11
N LEU A 217 -14.54 -0.03 -19.43
CA LEU A 217 -15.04 1.28 -19.05
C LEU A 217 -14.06 2.03 -18.13
N ALA A 218 -13.48 1.34 -17.14
CA ALA A 218 -12.49 1.95 -16.26
C ALA A 218 -11.23 2.39 -17.02
N ALA A 219 -10.78 1.57 -17.98
CA ALA A 219 -9.63 1.91 -18.84
C ALA A 219 -9.91 3.11 -19.75
N ASP A 220 -11.11 3.19 -20.32
CA ASP A 220 -11.51 4.29 -21.22
C ASP A 220 -11.66 5.64 -20.48
N ARG A 221 -12.00 5.56 -19.19
CA ARG A 221 -12.21 6.77 -18.38
C ARG A 221 -10.97 7.20 -17.58
N GLY A 222 -9.91 6.39 -17.56
CA GLY A 222 -8.68 6.65 -16.81
C GLY A 222 -8.85 6.44 -15.32
#